data_27fdbc0a3043cec625d9e07d447b6c78
#
_entry.id   27fdbc0a3043cec625d9e07d447b6c78
#
_cell.length_a   1.000
_cell.length_b   1.000
_cell.length_c   1.000
_cell.angle_alpha   90.00
_cell.angle_beta   90.00
_cell.angle_gamma   90.00
#
_symmetry.space_group_name_H-M   'P 1'
#
loop_
_entity.id
_entity.type
_entity.pdbx_description
1 polymer ?
#
loop_
_entity_poly.entity_id
_entity_poly.type
_entity_poly.pdbx_seq_one_letter_code
_entity_poly.pdbx_strand_id
1 'polypeptide(L)'
;MIYLEQEIYYKVGYPKSASVVSQPETMGRMHSRGKGISSSALPYKRTPPTWLKISSQDVEENICKFAKKGLTPSQIGVILRDSHGIAQVKSVTGSKILRILKAHEWFIAALAPEIPEDLYHLIKKAVSIRKHLERNRKDKDSKFRLILVESRIHRLARYYKKTKKLPPRINNCQHPGCLGNVSAHAFAALLD
;
A
#
# COMPACT_ATOMS: atom_id res chain seq x y z
N MET A 1 -8.92 54.99 -6.08
CA MET A 1 -7.44 54.78 -5.92
C MET A 1 -7.01 53.36 -6.18
N ILE A 2 -7.89 52.44 -6.52
CA ILE A 2 -7.58 51.00 -6.77
C ILE A 2 -7.37 50.68 -8.26
N TYR A 3 -7.75 51.58 -9.16
CA TYR A 3 -7.62 51.37 -10.62
C TYR A 3 -6.25 51.76 -11.22
N LEU A 4 -5.42 52.48 -10.51
CA LEU A 4 -4.11 52.92 -11.01
C LEU A 4 -2.97 51.92 -10.78
N GLU A 5 -3.14 50.96 -9.85
CA GLU A 5 -2.11 49.93 -9.61
C GLU A 5 -2.15 48.81 -10.65
N GLN A 6 -3.27 48.56 -11.30
CA GLN A 6 -3.34 47.51 -12.34
C GLN A 6 -2.69 47.90 -13.67
N GLU A 7 -2.65 49.18 -14.02
CA GLU A 7 -1.98 49.61 -15.24
C GLU A 7 -0.44 49.58 -15.15
N ILE A 8 0.12 49.68 -13.96
CA ILE A 8 1.57 49.61 -13.75
C ILE A 8 2.08 48.17 -13.93
N TYR A 9 1.26 47.18 -13.60
CA TYR A 9 1.63 45.78 -13.78
C TYR A 9 1.76 45.35 -15.26
N TYR A 10 1.05 45.98 -16.16
CA TYR A 10 1.11 45.68 -17.60
C TYR A 10 2.28 46.36 -18.35
N LYS A 11 2.92 47.38 -17.76
CA LYS A 11 4.03 48.11 -18.38
C LYS A 11 5.44 47.58 -18.06
N VAL A 12 5.56 46.79 -17.00
CA VAL A 12 6.82 46.11 -16.64
C VAL A 12 6.74 44.69 -17.16
N GLY A 13 7.14 44.48 -18.41
CA GLY A 13 7.06 43.20 -19.15
C GLY A 13 7.54 41.98 -18.41
N TYR A 14 6.76 41.52 -17.43
CA TYR A 14 6.93 40.20 -16.82
C TYR A 14 6.52 39.15 -17.85
N PRO A 15 7.33 38.15 -18.09
CA PRO A 15 7.04 37.11 -19.05
C PRO A 15 5.74 36.40 -18.63
N LYS A 16 4.76 36.37 -19.53
CA LYS A 16 3.47 35.67 -19.37
C LYS A 16 3.57 34.13 -19.24
N SER A 17 4.73 33.60 -18.91
CA SER A 17 5.03 32.19 -18.82
C SER A 17 5.53 31.74 -17.43
N ALA A 18 5.22 32.49 -16.38
CA ALA A 18 5.13 31.83 -15.09
C ALA A 18 3.82 31.01 -15.14
N SER A 19 3.91 29.77 -15.61
CA SER A 19 2.91 28.76 -15.33
C SER A 19 2.64 28.86 -13.84
N VAL A 20 1.45 29.35 -13.50
CA VAL A 20 0.91 29.21 -12.15
C VAL A 20 1.01 27.71 -11.88
N VAL A 21 2.06 27.32 -11.18
CA VAL A 21 2.15 25.98 -10.62
C VAL A 21 0.95 25.93 -9.69
N SER A 22 -0.16 25.44 -10.22
CA SER A 22 -1.37 25.18 -9.45
C SER A 22 -0.90 24.28 -8.31
N GLN A 23 -0.86 24.87 -7.11
CA GLN A 23 -0.54 24.08 -5.92
C GLN A 23 -1.46 22.87 -5.97
N PRO A 24 -0.94 21.64 -5.83
CA PRO A 24 -1.77 20.47 -5.92
C PRO A 24 -2.90 20.66 -4.93
N GLU A 25 -4.12 20.84 -5.45
CA GLU A 25 -5.30 20.97 -4.61
C GLU A 25 -5.25 19.80 -3.65
N THR A 26 -5.11 20.07 -2.36
CA THR A 26 -4.99 19.04 -1.35
C THR A 26 -6.31 18.30 -1.29
N MET A 27 -6.41 17.25 -2.13
CA MET A 27 -7.61 16.43 -2.21
C MET A 27 -7.90 15.85 -0.83
N GLY A 28 -9.15 15.92 -0.41
CA GLY A 28 -9.60 15.29 0.84
C GLY A 28 -9.27 13.81 0.86
N ARG A 29 -9.11 13.22 2.05
CA ARG A 29 -8.88 11.79 2.19
C ARG A 29 -10.08 11.00 1.67
N MET A 30 -9.82 9.84 1.08
CA MET A 30 -10.88 8.93 0.63
C MET A 30 -11.79 8.57 1.82
N HIS A 31 -13.10 8.76 1.71
CA HIS A 31 -14.08 8.46 2.75
C HIS A 31 -13.98 9.29 4.04
N SER A 32 -13.32 10.43 4.02
CA SER A 32 -13.33 11.40 5.12
C SER A 32 -13.18 12.83 4.59
N ARG A 33 -13.59 13.80 5.41
CA ARG A 33 -13.41 15.23 5.12
C ARG A 33 -12.00 15.73 5.53
N GLY A 34 -11.21 14.88 6.15
CA GLY A 34 -9.87 15.22 6.61
C GLY A 34 -8.90 15.52 5.47
N LYS A 35 -8.03 16.48 5.67
CA LYS A 35 -6.93 16.87 4.78
C LYS A 35 -5.56 16.65 5.42
N GLY A 36 -5.44 15.68 6.33
CA GLY A 36 -4.21 15.37 7.03
C GLY A 36 -3.05 15.04 6.07
N ILE A 37 -1.87 15.56 6.36
CA ILE A 37 -0.63 15.40 5.57
C ILE A 37 0.39 14.50 6.26
N SER A 38 0.00 13.78 7.30
CA SER A 38 0.88 12.87 8.03
C SER A 38 1.53 11.85 7.10
N SER A 39 2.83 11.76 7.14
CA SER A 39 3.64 10.83 6.35
C SER A 39 4.91 10.45 7.09
N SER A 40 5.57 9.37 6.68
CA SER A 40 6.85 8.96 7.24
C SER A 40 7.93 9.98 6.88
N ALA A 41 8.76 10.36 7.87
CA ALA A 41 9.95 11.17 7.66
C ALA A 41 11.09 10.27 7.15
N LEU A 42 11.32 10.27 5.84
CA LEU A 42 12.42 9.52 5.26
C LEU A 42 13.71 10.35 5.31
N PRO A 43 14.90 9.72 5.56
CA PRO A 43 16.17 10.42 5.52
C PRO A 43 16.43 11.03 4.14
N TYR A 44 17.03 12.23 4.10
CA TYR A 44 17.41 12.88 2.84
C TYR A 44 18.45 12.07 2.08
N LYS A 45 19.48 11.56 2.77
CA LYS A 45 20.48 10.66 2.19
C LYS A 45 19.86 9.26 1.99
N ARG A 46 20.01 8.73 0.79
CA ARG A 46 19.54 7.37 0.44
C ARG A 46 20.63 6.30 0.58
N THR A 47 21.81 6.68 1.05
CA THR A 47 22.91 5.77 1.36
C THR A 47 22.75 5.20 2.77
N PRO A 48 23.16 3.95 3.02
CA PRO A 48 23.14 3.39 4.36
C PRO A 48 24.05 4.20 5.28
N PRO A 49 23.74 4.30 6.59
CA PRO A 49 24.59 4.99 7.54
C PRO A 49 25.93 4.23 7.72
N THR A 50 27.00 4.98 8.02
CA THR A 50 28.36 4.44 8.14
C THR A 50 28.56 3.43 9.29
N TRP A 51 27.71 3.51 10.31
CA TRP A 51 27.73 2.58 11.44
C TRP A 51 27.12 1.21 11.13
N LEU A 52 26.33 1.11 10.04
CA LEU A 52 25.69 -0.13 9.63
C LEU A 52 26.70 -0.98 8.84
N LYS A 53 27.25 -2.00 9.46
CA LYS A 53 28.26 -2.89 8.87
C LYS A 53 27.70 -4.21 8.32
N ILE A 54 26.39 -4.29 8.12
CA ILE A 54 25.71 -5.50 7.63
C ILE A 54 25.86 -5.59 6.11
N SER A 55 26.22 -6.77 5.59
CA SER A 55 26.33 -6.99 4.15
C SER A 55 24.94 -7.08 3.49
N SER A 56 24.85 -6.79 2.19
CA SER A 56 23.60 -6.95 1.43
C SER A 56 23.11 -8.38 1.41
N GLN A 57 24.05 -9.35 1.34
CA GLN A 57 23.73 -10.78 1.32
C GLN A 57 23.12 -11.26 2.63
N ASP A 58 23.68 -10.85 3.78
CA ASP A 58 23.11 -11.19 5.10
C ASP A 58 21.68 -10.67 5.26
N VAL A 59 21.42 -9.47 4.73
CA VAL A 59 20.06 -8.88 4.75
C VAL A 59 19.10 -9.72 3.92
N GLU A 60 19.51 -10.16 2.72
CA GLU A 60 18.69 -10.99 1.84
C GLU A 60 18.40 -12.36 2.47
N GLU A 61 19.42 -13.00 3.07
CA GLU A 61 19.22 -14.25 3.80
C GLU A 61 18.25 -14.10 4.97
N ASN A 62 18.37 -13.03 5.75
CA ASN A 62 17.47 -12.77 6.86
C ASN A 62 16.02 -12.54 6.36
N ILE A 63 15.85 -11.84 5.25
CA ILE A 63 14.52 -11.67 4.61
C ILE A 63 13.95 -13.05 4.26
N CYS A 64 14.72 -13.92 3.64
CA CYS A 64 14.28 -15.27 3.29
C CYS A 64 13.95 -16.12 4.52
N LYS A 65 14.75 -16.02 5.60
CA LYS A 65 14.48 -16.71 6.87
C LYS A 65 13.15 -16.24 7.50
N PHE A 66 12.86 -14.94 7.47
CA PHE A 66 11.62 -14.40 8.00
C PHE A 66 10.40 -14.73 7.11
N ALA A 67 10.59 -14.76 5.80
CA ALA A 67 9.52 -15.15 4.86
C ALA A 67 9.12 -16.63 5.04
N LYS A 68 10.11 -17.54 5.27
CA LYS A 68 9.84 -18.95 5.62
C LYS A 68 9.01 -19.13 6.90
N LYS A 69 9.08 -18.16 7.82
CA LYS A 69 8.25 -18.14 9.03
C LYS A 69 6.82 -17.61 8.76
N GLY A 70 6.45 -17.31 7.52
CA GLY A 70 5.14 -16.81 7.14
C GLY A 70 4.93 -15.31 7.38
N LEU A 71 5.99 -14.53 7.60
CA LEU A 71 5.88 -13.10 7.82
C LEU A 71 5.66 -12.35 6.51
N THR A 72 4.79 -11.34 6.54
CA THR A 72 4.53 -10.50 5.37
C THR A 72 5.70 -9.54 5.09
N PRO A 73 5.88 -9.07 3.85
CA PRO A 73 6.96 -8.13 3.50
C PRO A 73 6.99 -6.87 4.38
N SER A 74 5.82 -6.35 4.78
CA SER A 74 5.75 -5.21 5.69
C SER A 74 6.22 -5.54 7.09
N GLN A 75 5.85 -6.71 7.63
CA GLN A 75 6.29 -7.19 8.94
C GLN A 75 7.81 -7.46 8.96
N ILE A 76 8.35 -8.05 7.89
CA ILE A 76 9.79 -8.23 7.73
C ILE A 76 10.52 -6.88 7.79
N GLY A 77 9.99 -5.87 7.10
CA GLY A 77 10.55 -4.51 7.14
C GLY A 77 10.56 -3.90 8.53
N VAL A 78 9.52 -4.12 9.32
CA VAL A 78 9.44 -3.66 10.73
C VAL A 78 10.48 -4.35 11.59
N ILE A 79 10.65 -5.67 11.48
CA ILE A 79 11.64 -6.44 12.25
C ILE A 79 13.05 -5.99 11.89
N LEU A 80 13.36 -5.82 10.60
CA LEU A 80 14.68 -5.34 10.16
C LEU A 80 14.97 -3.92 10.68
N ARG A 81 13.97 -3.06 10.72
CA ARG A 81 14.11 -1.71 11.29
C ARG A 81 14.37 -1.73 12.79
N ASP A 82 13.59 -2.52 13.53
CA ASP A 82 13.57 -2.47 15.00
C ASP A 82 14.66 -3.36 15.63
N SER A 83 14.97 -4.52 15.05
CA SER A 83 15.95 -5.47 15.59
C SER A 83 17.33 -5.33 14.96
N HIS A 84 17.42 -4.98 13.69
CA HIS A 84 18.69 -4.92 12.95
C HIS A 84 19.14 -3.49 12.63
N GLY A 85 18.35 -2.47 12.96
CA GLY A 85 18.68 -1.07 12.73
C GLY A 85 18.69 -0.65 11.26
N ILE A 86 18.08 -1.44 10.36
CA ILE A 86 18.02 -1.16 8.93
C ILE A 86 16.80 -0.31 8.64
N ALA A 87 16.98 1.01 8.54
CA ALA A 87 15.88 1.93 8.29
C ALA A 87 15.17 1.68 6.96
N GLN A 88 15.93 1.41 5.90
CA GLN A 88 15.42 1.15 4.55
C GLN A 88 16.24 0.03 3.90
N VAL A 89 15.62 -1.11 3.67
CA VAL A 89 16.26 -2.26 3.00
C VAL A 89 16.77 -1.88 1.60
N LYS A 90 15.99 -1.06 0.88
CA LYS A 90 16.37 -0.60 -0.46
C LYS A 90 17.69 0.19 -0.49
N SER A 91 18.06 0.87 0.58
CA SER A 91 19.33 1.61 0.66
C SER A 91 20.54 0.70 0.78
N VAL A 92 20.36 -0.50 1.35
CA VAL A 92 21.43 -1.49 1.56
C VAL A 92 21.55 -2.46 0.38
N THR A 93 20.41 -3.06 -0.03
CA THR A 93 20.37 -4.11 -1.06
C THR A 93 20.08 -3.59 -2.48
N GLY A 94 19.72 -2.31 -2.64
CA GLY A 94 19.25 -1.76 -3.92
C GLY A 94 17.84 -2.18 -4.33
N SER A 95 17.30 -3.25 -3.73
CA SER A 95 16.00 -3.86 -4.07
C SER A 95 14.98 -3.75 -2.95
N LYS A 96 13.69 -3.76 -3.31
CA LYS A 96 12.61 -3.82 -2.33
C LYS A 96 12.42 -5.27 -1.85
N ILE A 97 11.99 -5.47 -0.60
CA ILE A 97 11.77 -6.79 0.01
C ILE A 97 10.97 -7.72 -0.90
N LEU A 98 9.81 -7.27 -1.41
CA LEU A 98 9.00 -8.10 -2.31
C LEU A 98 9.73 -8.49 -3.61
N ARG A 99 10.65 -7.66 -4.12
CA ARG A 99 11.45 -8.00 -5.30
C ARG A 99 12.48 -9.07 -4.97
N ILE A 100 13.11 -8.97 -3.81
CA ILE A 100 14.06 -9.98 -3.31
C ILE A 100 13.34 -11.32 -3.14
N LEU A 101 12.17 -11.33 -2.47
CA LEU A 101 11.38 -12.55 -2.29
C LEU A 101 10.99 -13.21 -3.61
N LYS A 102 10.58 -12.41 -4.61
CA LYS A 102 10.27 -12.93 -5.95
C LYS A 102 11.49 -13.47 -6.70
N ALA A 103 12.64 -12.88 -6.51
CA ALA A 103 13.88 -13.40 -7.09
C ALA A 103 14.27 -14.75 -6.47
N HIS A 104 14.06 -14.90 -5.17
CA HIS A 104 14.32 -16.14 -4.44
C HIS A 104 13.20 -17.18 -4.55
N GLU A 105 11.99 -16.79 -5.01
CA GLU A 105 10.85 -17.71 -5.25
C GLU A 105 11.20 -18.78 -6.29
N TRP A 106 12.09 -18.48 -7.24
CA TRP A 106 12.64 -19.45 -8.18
C TRP A 106 13.34 -20.64 -7.47
N PHE A 107 13.98 -20.41 -6.32
CA PHE A 107 14.65 -21.45 -5.56
C PHE A 107 13.78 -22.09 -4.46
N ILE A 108 12.81 -21.36 -3.93
CA ILE A 108 11.98 -21.80 -2.79
C ILE A 108 10.52 -21.42 -3.10
N ALA A 109 9.74 -22.41 -3.54
CA ALA A 109 8.32 -22.23 -3.84
C ALA A 109 7.58 -21.53 -2.67
N ALA A 110 6.69 -20.56 -3.02
CA ALA A 110 5.80 -19.86 -2.10
C ALA A 110 6.41 -18.83 -1.12
N LEU A 111 7.60 -18.24 -1.40
CA LEU A 111 8.10 -17.14 -0.56
C LEU A 111 7.34 -15.82 -0.76
N ALA A 112 6.82 -15.56 -1.95
CA ALA A 112 6.07 -14.35 -2.23
C ALA A 112 4.55 -14.62 -2.20
N PRO A 113 3.75 -13.76 -1.57
CA PRO A 113 2.31 -13.94 -1.53
C PRO A 113 1.70 -13.75 -2.92
N GLU A 114 0.81 -14.68 -3.34
CA GLU A 114 0.07 -14.59 -4.61
C GLU A 114 -0.80 -13.33 -4.67
N ILE A 115 -1.45 -13.00 -3.56
CA ILE A 115 -2.29 -11.81 -3.43
C ILE A 115 -1.47 -10.69 -2.80
N PRO A 116 -1.47 -9.47 -3.35
CA PRO A 116 -0.82 -8.33 -2.74
C PRO A 116 -1.29 -8.11 -1.29
N GLU A 117 -0.34 -7.88 -0.38
CA GLU A 117 -0.57 -7.77 1.06
C GLU A 117 -1.66 -6.76 1.43
N ASP A 118 -1.66 -5.59 0.79
CA ASP A 118 -2.65 -4.53 1.00
C ASP A 118 -4.08 -4.99 0.66
N LEU A 119 -4.26 -5.72 -0.45
CA LEU A 119 -5.54 -6.29 -0.83
C LEU A 119 -5.96 -7.38 0.15
N TYR A 120 -5.05 -8.25 0.55
CA TYR A 120 -5.30 -9.31 1.53
C TYR A 120 -5.82 -8.75 2.86
N HIS A 121 -5.17 -7.73 3.41
CA HIS A 121 -5.61 -7.13 4.68
C HIS A 121 -6.98 -6.44 4.58
N LEU A 122 -7.30 -5.81 3.44
CA LEU A 122 -8.64 -5.25 3.23
C LEU A 122 -9.71 -6.33 3.13
N ILE A 123 -9.44 -7.44 2.45
CA ILE A 123 -10.36 -8.59 2.37
C ILE A 123 -10.58 -9.20 3.75
N LYS A 124 -9.50 -9.45 4.50
CA LYS A 124 -9.59 -9.96 5.88
C LYS A 124 -10.45 -9.05 6.76
N LYS A 125 -10.29 -7.73 6.63
CA LYS A 125 -11.11 -6.75 7.34
C LYS A 125 -12.57 -6.80 6.92
N ALA A 126 -12.87 -6.93 5.63
CA ALA A 126 -14.25 -7.07 5.15
C ALA A 126 -14.92 -8.34 5.70
N VAL A 127 -14.21 -9.47 5.70
CA VAL A 127 -14.70 -10.74 6.26
C VAL A 127 -14.99 -10.62 7.76
N SER A 128 -14.11 -9.96 8.52
CA SER A 128 -14.35 -9.77 9.96
C SER A 128 -15.60 -8.92 10.25
N ILE A 129 -15.82 -7.85 9.45
CA ILE A 129 -17.01 -7.00 9.56
C ILE A 129 -18.28 -7.80 9.19
N ARG A 130 -18.23 -8.63 8.14
CA ARG A 130 -19.37 -9.48 7.75
C ARG A 130 -19.73 -10.48 8.85
N LYS A 131 -18.75 -11.16 9.44
CA LYS A 131 -18.97 -12.05 10.59
C LYS A 131 -19.60 -11.32 11.80
N HIS A 132 -19.21 -10.07 12.02
CA HIS A 132 -19.86 -9.23 13.05
C HIS A 132 -21.32 -8.93 12.70
N LEU A 133 -21.61 -8.56 11.45
CA LEU A 133 -22.96 -8.25 11.00
C LEU A 133 -23.91 -9.46 10.95
N GLU A 134 -23.39 -10.67 10.80
CA GLU A 134 -24.17 -11.90 10.92
C GLU A 134 -24.81 -12.04 12.31
N ARG A 135 -24.05 -11.64 13.35
CA ARG A 135 -24.53 -11.64 14.75
C ARG A 135 -25.34 -10.38 15.08
N ASN A 136 -24.89 -9.22 14.59
CA ASN A 136 -25.41 -7.89 14.92
C ASN A 136 -26.04 -7.21 13.71
N ARG A 137 -27.15 -7.75 13.18
CA ARG A 137 -27.82 -7.27 11.95
C ARG A 137 -28.34 -5.83 12.03
N LYS A 138 -28.58 -5.32 13.25
CA LYS A 138 -29.10 -3.95 13.47
C LYS A 138 -28.00 -2.89 13.48
N ASP A 139 -26.71 -3.26 13.44
CA ASP A 139 -25.58 -2.34 13.47
C ASP A 139 -25.44 -1.61 12.11
N LYS A 140 -25.99 -0.39 12.05
CA LYS A 140 -25.94 0.46 10.84
C LYS A 140 -24.54 1.00 10.57
N ASP A 141 -23.76 1.29 11.60
CA ASP A 141 -22.41 1.85 11.46
C ASP A 141 -21.45 0.82 10.86
N SER A 142 -21.47 -0.41 11.33
CA SER A 142 -20.68 -1.50 10.74
C SER A 142 -21.09 -1.78 9.30
N LYS A 143 -22.38 -1.73 8.98
CA LYS A 143 -22.87 -1.87 7.60
C LYS A 143 -22.32 -0.76 6.70
N PHE A 144 -22.33 0.50 7.16
CA PHE A 144 -21.72 1.60 6.43
C PHE A 144 -20.21 1.43 6.25
N ARG A 145 -19.49 1.02 7.30
CA ARG A 145 -18.05 0.75 7.22
C ARG A 145 -17.72 -0.38 6.25
N LEU A 146 -18.56 -1.41 6.16
CA LEU A 146 -18.40 -2.49 5.18
C LEU A 146 -18.39 -1.94 3.75
N ILE A 147 -19.36 -1.10 3.40
CA ILE A 147 -19.45 -0.47 2.08
C ILE A 147 -18.18 0.33 1.75
N LEU A 148 -17.64 1.07 2.74
CA LEU A 148 -16.40 1.82 2.55
C LEU A 148 -15.19 0.91 2.31
N VAL A 149 -15.08 -0.20 3.01
CA VAL A 149 -14.00 -1.18 2.82
C VAL A 149 -14.14 -1.87 1.47
N GLU A 150 -15.32 -2.29 1.09
CA GLU A 150 -15.61 -2.92 -0.21
C GLU A 150 -15.25 -1.97 -1.38
N SER A 151 -15.59 -0.69 -1.28
CA SER A 151 -15.21 0.28 -2.30
C SER A 151 -13.69 0.43 -2.46
N ARG A 152 -12.92 0.34 -1.37
CA ARG A 152 -11.44 0.32 -1.40
C ARG A 152 -10.91 -0.95 -2.07
N ILE A 153 -11.49 -2.11 -1.74
CA ILE A 153 -11.13 -3.39 -2.36
C ILE A 153 -11.34 -3.32 -3.87
N HIS A 154 -12.50 -2.83 -4.33
CA HIS A 154 -12.78 -2.70 -5.77
C HIS A 154 -11.80 -1.76 -6.49
N ARG A 155 -11.46 -0.62 -5.90
CA ARG A 155 -10.48 0.31 -6.48
C ARG A 155 -9.09 -0.33 -6.59
N LEU A 156 -8.64 -0.99 -5.53
CA LEU A 156 -7.34 -1.63 -5.49
C LEU A 156 -7.26 -2.83 -6.42
N ALA A 157 -8.30 -3.66 -6.47
CA ALA A 157 -8.41 -4.79 -7.40
C ALA A 157 -8.33 -4.33 -8.86
N ARG A 158 -9.01 -3.23 -9.21
CA ARG A 158 -8.93 -2.63 -10.55
C ARG A 158 -7.51 -2.21 -10.91
N TYR A 159 -6.78 -1.62 -9.97
CA TYR A 159 -5.37 -1.27 -10.17
C TYR A 159 -4.50 -2.51 -10.40
N TYR A 160 -4.64 -3.56 -9.58
CA TYR A 160 -3.84 -4.78 -9.73
C TYR A 160 -4.17 -5.58 -10.98
N LYS A 161 -5.38 -5.48 -11.50
CA LYS A 161 -5.75 -6.02 -12.80
C LYS A 161 -5.05 -5.29 -13.93
N LYS A 162 -5.11 -3.94 -13.90
CA LYS A 162 -4.42 -3.12 -14.90
C LYS A 162 -2.91 -3.40 -14.92
N THR A 163 -2.31 -3.68 -13.76
CA THR A 163 -0.88 -4.01 -13.63
C THR A 163 -0.57 -5.50 -13.83
N LYS A 164 -1.56 -6.33 -14.20
CA LYS A 164 -1.43 -7.78 -14.44
C LYS A 164 -0.88 -8.56 -13.24
N LYS A 165 -1.07 -8.06 -12.02
CA LYS A 165 -0.67 -8.75 -10.78
C LYS A 165 -1.74 -9.68 -10.23
N LEU A 166 -2.97 -9.58 -10.72
CA LEU A 166 -4.08 -10.45 -10.40
C LEU A 166 -4.61 -11.11 -11.68
N PRO A 167 -5.00 -12.38 -11.61
CA PRO A 167 -5.61 -13.07 -12.74
C PRO A 167 -6.96 -12.43 -13.09
N PRO A 168 -7.35 -12.40 -14.38
CA PRO A 168 -8.57 -11.73 -14.84
C PRO A 168 -9.87 -12.35 -14.28
N ARG A 169 -9.85 -13.61 -13.89
CA ARG A 169 -11.02 -14.34 -13.35
C ARG A 169 -11.58 -13.79 -12.04
N ILE A 170 -10.79 -13.07 -11.26
CA ILE A 170 -11.26 -12.43 -10.01
C ILE A 170 -12.26 -11.29 -10.28
N ASN A 171 -12.64 -11.08 -11.53
CA ASN A 171 -13.45 -9.95 -12.00
C ASN A 171 -14.95 -10.08 -11.81
N ASN A 172 -15.48 -11.27 -11.79
CA ASN A 172 -16.92 -11.48 -11.89
C ASN A 172 -17.64 -11.38 -10.54
N CYS A 173 -16.96 -10.90 -9.51
CA CYS A 173 -17.57 -10.63 -8.22
C CYS A 173 -18.30 -9.27 -8.20
N GLN A 174 -19.31 -9.10 -9.05
CA GLN A 174 -20.27 -8.00 -8.95
C GLN A 174 -21.32 -8.24 -7.87
N HIS A 175 -21.41 -9.45 -7.31
CA HIS A 175 -22.32 -9.80 -6.23
C HIS A 175 -21.59 -9.85 -4.87
N PRO A 176 -22.23 -9.38 -3.79
CA PRO A 176 -21.67 -9.46 -2.44
C PRO A 176 -21.33 -10.90 -1.97
N GLY A 177 -21.95 -11.92 -2.59
CA GLY A 177 -21.63 -13.33 -2.33
C GLY A 177 -20.33 -13.84 -2.97
N CYS A 178 -19.80 -13.20 -3.99
CA CYS A 178 -18.59 -13.66 -4.68
C CYS A 178 -17.28 -13.41 -3.93
N LEU A 179 -17.24 -12.44 -3.02
CA LEU A 179 -16.09 -12.28 -2.11
C LEU A 179 -15.95 -13.45 -1.13
N GLY A 180 -17.05 -14.19 -0.88
CA GLY A 180 -17.04 -15.44 -0.12
C GLY A 180 -16.30 -16.57 -0.84
N ASN A 181 -16.43 -16.69 -2.15
CA ASN A 181 -15.78 -17.78 -2.91
C ASN A 181 -14.29 -17.57 -3.15
N VAL A 182 -13.84 -16.30 -3.30
CA VAL A 182 -12.40 -15.99 -3.35
C VAL A 182 -11.74 -16.20 -1.98
N SER A 183 -12.50 -15.99 -0.87
CA SER A 183 -11.99 -16.24 0.48
C SER A 183 -12.00 -17.72 0.86
N ALA A 184 -12.95 -18.52 0.39
CA ALA A 184 -13.04 -19.92 0.80
C ALA A 184 -11.90 -20.78 0.22
N HIS A 185 -11.55 -20.62 -1.05
CA HIS A 185 -10.44 -21.37 -1.65
C HIS A 185 -9.06 -20.87 -1.27
N ALA A 186 -8.87 -19.53 -1.13
CA ALA A 186 -7.62 -18.97 -0.65
C ALA A 186 -7.45 -19.12 0.88
N PHE A 187 -8.55 -19.27 1.65
CA PHE A 187 -8.52 -19.53 3.08
C PHE A 187 -8.32 -21.01 3.42
N ALA A 188 -8.84 -21.94 2.62
CA ALA A 188 -8.61 -23.36 2.81
C ALA A 188 -7.13 -23.73 2.61
N ALA A 189 -6.45 -23.08 1.66
CA ALA A 189 -5.02 -23.30 1.38
C ALA A 189 -4.06 -22.61 2.37
N LEU A 190 -4.56 -21.81 3.34
CA LEU A 190 -3.75 -21.09 4.33
C LEU A 190 -4.00 -21.57 5.77
N LEU A 191 -4.87 -22.55 5.97
CA LEU A 191 -5.19 -23.14 7.30
C LEU A 191 -4.79 -24.62 7.41
N ASP A 192 -4.27 -25.22 6.34
CA ASP A 192 -3.53 -26.47 6.30
C ASP A 192 -2.02 -26.20 6.24
#